data_ccfc347ab25553867c8d3eb6c3911a3d
#
_entry.id   ccfc347ab25553867c8d3eb6c3911a3d
#
_cell.length_a   1.000
_cell.length_b   1.000
_cell.length_c   1.000
_cell.angle_alpha   90.00
_cell.angle_beta   90.00
_cell.angle_gamma   90.00
#
_symmetry.space_group_name_H-M   'P 1'
#
loop_
_entity.id
_entity.type
_entity.pdbx_description
1 polymer ?
#
loop_
_entity_poly.entity_id
_entity_poly.type
_entity_poly.pdbx_seq_one_letter_code
_entity_poly.pdbx_strand_id
1 'polypeptide(L)'
;MSLAPLDALTSLEPLLTDEEKLVRDTVRRFIRERYLPRAGELYEREQFPKELIPELASMGLLGASIMGFGCAGMGAVTYGLLLQELEYGDSGLRSFVSVQGSLAMYAIYSAGTDEQKERFLPRMARGEAIGSFGLTEPDSGSDPGSMKTRARRDGTDYVLSGTKM
;
A
#
# COMPACT_ATOMS: atom_id res chain seq x y z
N MET A 1 -40.76 5.23 -21.07
CA MET A 1 -39.29 5.40 -21.19
C MET A 1 -38.69 4.97 -19.85
N SER A 2 -38.06 3.81 -19.79
CA SER A 2 -37.36 3.37 -18.57
C SER A 2 -36.10 4.23 -18.45
N LEU A 3 -35.98 4.96 -17.33
CA LEU A 3 -34.73 5.65 -17.00
C LEU A 3 -33.65 4.58 -16.80
N ALA A 4 -32.48 4.78 -17.41
CA ALA A 4 -31.35 3.90 -17.15
C ALA A 4 -31.04 3.90 -15.64
N PRO A 5 -30.69 2.76 -15.04
CA PRO A 5 -30.26 2.73 -13.64
C PRO A 5 -29.12 3.72 -13.43
N LEU A 6 -29.08 4.38 -12.29
CA LEU A 6 -28.05 5.37 -11.96
C LEU A 6 -26.64 4.78 -12.14
N ASP A 7 -26.47 3.51 -11.81
CA ASP A 7 -25.23 2.74 -11.99
C ASP A 7 -24.75 2.68 -13.46
N ALA A 8 -25.68 2.65 -14.41
CA ALA A 8 -25.34 2.67 -15.84
C ALA A 8 -24.82 4.03 -16.31
N LEU A 9 -25.22 5.13 -15.62
CA LEU A 9 -24.79 6.49 -15.93
C LEU A 9 -23.44 6.84 -15.27
N THR A 10 -23.07 6.12 -14.21
CA THR A 10 -21.84 6.36 -13.44
C THR A 10 -20.81 5.23 -13.59
N SER A 11 -21.12 4.21 -14.40
CA SER A 11 -20.23 3.07 -14.62
C SER A 11 -18.96 3.47 -15.35
N LEU A 12 -17.82 3.17 -14.76
CA LEU A 12 -16.49 3.29 -15.39
C LEU A 12 -16.12 2.07 -16.25
N GLU A 13 -16.96 1.02 -16.26
CA GLU A 13 -16.69 -0.24 -16.99
C GLU A 13 -16.27 -0.08 -18.47
N PRO A 14 -16.92 0.81 -19.27
CA PRO A 14 -16.54 0.99 -20.66
C PRO A 14 -15.16 1.67 -20.84
N LEU A 15 -14.64 2.31 -19.81
CA LEU A 15 -13.37 3.04 -19.85
C LEU A 15 -12.18 2.17 -19.41
N LEU A 16 -12.45 1.03 -18.78
CA LEU A 16 -11.42 0.13 -18.27
C LEU A 16 -10.97 -0.87 -19.34
N THR A 17 -9.68 -1.11 -19.40
CA THR A 17 -9.09 -2.20 -20.16
C THR A 17 -9.43 -3.57 -19.55
N ASP A 18 -9.28 -4.64 -20.31
CA ASP A 18 -9.54 -6.00 -19.82
C ASP A 18 -8.53 -6.39 -18.71
N GLU A 19 -7.29 -5.90 -18.77
CA GLU A 19 -6.28 -6.11 -17.73
C GLU A 19 -6.67 -5.41 -16.43
N GLU A 20 -7.11 -4.16 -16.48
CA GLU A 20 -7.58 -3.42 -15.31
C GLU A 20 -8.78 -4.09 -14.64
N LYS A 21 -9.73 -4.58 -15.43
CA LYS A 21 -10.88 -5.37 -14.96
C LYS A 21 -10.41 -6.66 -14.28
N LEU A 22 -9.46 -7.38 -14.90
CA LEU A 22 -8.94 -8.63 -14.35
C LEU A 22 -8.29 -8.42 -12.98
N VAL A 23 -7.46 -7.39 -12.83
CA VAL A 23 -6.83 -7.06 -11.54
C VAL A 23 -7.89 -6.70 -10.51
N ARG A 24 -8.81 -5.79 -10.81
CA ARG A 24 -9.93 -5.43 -9.93
C ARG A 24 -10.71 -6.65 -9.48
N ASP A 25 -11.13 -7.51 -10.41
CA ASP A 25 -11.98 -8.67 -10.12
C ASP A 25 -11.22 -9.74 -9.31
N THR A 26 -9.91 -9.83 -9.50
CA THR A 26 -9.04 -10.71 -8.70
C THR A 26 -8.98 -10.24 -7.26
N VAL A 27 -8.74 -8.95 -7.02
CA VAL A 27 -8.71 -8.38 -5.67
C VAL A 27 -10.09 -8.45 -5.01
N ARG A 28 -11.17 -8.14 -5.77
CA ARG A 28 -12.56 -8.28 -5.30
C ARG A 28 -12.87 -9.69 -4.81
N ARG A 29 -12.47 -10.71 -5.57
CA ARG A 29 -12.66 -12.11 -5.19
C ARG A 29 -11.89 -12.44 -3.93
N PHE A 30 -10.61 -12.06 -3.84
CA PHE A 30 -9.81 -12.23 -2.62
C PHE A 30 -10.49 -11.61 -1.41
N ILE A 31 -10.97 -10.38 -1.50
CA ILE A 31 -11.66 -9.70 -0.40
C ILE A 31 -12.92 -10.47 0.03
N ARG A 32 -13.75 -10.87 -0.93
CA ARG A 32 -15.01 -11.58 -0.64
C ARG A 32 -14.81 -12.97 -0.03
N GLU A 33 -13.80 -13.68 -0.48
CA GLU A 33 -13.59 -15.08 -0.08
C GLU A 33 -12.66 -15.23 1.13
N ARG A 34 -11.67 -14.34 1.25
CA ARG A 34 -10.60 -14.50 2.25
C ARG A 34 -10.70 -13.53 3.43
N TYR A 35 -11.21 -12.33 3.20
CA TYR A 35 -11.24 -11.29 4.24
C TYR A 35 -12.62 -11.09 4.85
N LEU A 36 -13.65 -10.78 4.05
CA LEU A 36 -14.98 -10.43 4.55
C LEU A 36 -15.63 -11.44 5.51
N PRO A 37 -15.48 -12.78 5.33
CA PRO A 37 -16.04 -13.73 6.28
C PRO A 37 -15.48 -13.62 7.70
N ARG A 38 -14.33 -12.98 7.86
CA ARG A 38 -13.61 -12.83 9.13
C ARG A 38 -13.54 -11.38 9.62
N ALA A 39 -13.98 -10.42 8.81
CA ALA A 39 -13.82 -8.99 9.09
C ALA A 39 -14.38 -8.58 10.46
N GLY A 40 -15.59 -9.03 10.82
CA GLY A 40 -16.21 -8.74 12.11
C GLY A 40 -15.40 -9.28 13.30
N GLU A 41 -14.93 -10.52 13.23
CA GLU A 41 -14.09 -11.13 14.27
C GLU A 41 -12.76 -10.40 14.44
N LEU A 42 -12.10 -10.06 13.32
CA LEU A 42 -10.83 -9.32 13.33
C LEU A 42 -11.00 -7.94 13.95
N TYR A 43 -12.09 -7.24 13.60
CA TYR A 43 -12.41 -5.93 14.15
C TYR A 43 -12.65 -5.99 15.68
N GLU A 44 -13.48 -6.92 16.14
CA GLU A 44 -13.77 -7.07 17.58
C GLU A 44 -12.54 -7.44 18.40
N ARG A 45 -11.60 -8.17 17.80
CA ARG A 45 -10.34 -8.57 18.46
C ARG A 45 -9.20 -7.58 18.28
N GLU A 46 -9.42 -6.49 17.57
CA GLU A 46 -8.37 -5.51 17.22
C GLU A 46 -7.15 -6.19 16.56
N GLN A 47 -7.38 -7.13 15.63
CA GLN A 47 -6.34 -7.95 15.02
C GLN A 47 -6.18 -7.65 13.53
N PHE A 48 -4.93 -7.43 13.12
CA PHE A 48 -4.57 -7.40 11.71
C PHE A 48 -4.24 -8.83 11.22
N PRO A 49 -4.79 -9.29 10.09
CA PRO A 49 -4.60 -10.64 9.56
C PRO A 49 -3.24 -10.82 8.87
N LYS A 50 -2.17 -10.91 9.66
CA LYS A 50 -0.79 -11.03 9.15
C LYS A 50 -0.59 -12.22 8.21
N GLU A 51 -1.36 -13.26 8.38
CA GLU A 51 -1.36 -14.47 7.55
C GLU A 51 -1.80 -14.22 6.10
N LEU A 52 -2.47 -13.10 5.82
CA LEU A 52 -2.84 -12.72 4.45
C LEU A 52 -1.73 -11.97 3.70
N ILE A 53 -0.67 -11.53 4.39
CA ILE A 53 0.44 -10.80 3.75
C ILE A 53 1.06 -11.55 2.59
N PRO A 54 1.36 -12.87 2.69
CA PRO A 54 1.88 -13.62 1.56
C PRO A 54 0.93 -13.68 0.35
N GLU A 55 -0.39 -13.73 0.59
CA GLU A 55 -1.38 -13.71 -0.48
C GLU A 55 -1.42 -12.33 -1.18
N LEU A 56 -1.40 -11.24 -0.41
CA LEU A 56 -1.29 -9.88 -0.95
C LEU A 56 0.00 -9.69 -1.78
N ALA A 57 1.12 -10.22 -1.29
CA ALA A 57 2.39 -10.19 -2.00
C ALA A 57 2.34 -10.99 -3.32
N SER A 58 1.76 -12.20 -3.30
CA SER A 58 1.65 -13.06 -4.49
C SER A 58 0.76 -12.46 -5.59
N MET A 59 -0.19 -11.61 -5.22
CA MET A 59 -1.00 -10.83 -6.16
C MET A 59 -0.28 -9.55 -6.66
N GLY A 60 0.95 -9.29 -6.23
CA GLY A 60 1.72 -8.10 -6.62
C GLY A 60 1.22 -6.80 -6.01
N LEU A 61 0.46 -6.84 -4.90
CA LEU A 61 -0.14 -5.65 -4.30
C LEU A 61 0.84 -4.84 -3.45
N LEU A 62 1.92 -5.47 -2.95
CA LEU A 62 2.93 -4.78 -2.16
C LEU A 62 3.94 -4.08 -3.08
N GLY A 63 3.91 -2.76 -3.10
CA GLY A 63 4.69 -1.95 -4.04
C GLY A 63 4.15 -1.97 -5.46
N ALA A 64 2.84 -2.14 -5.65
CA ALA A 64 2.17 -2.39 -6.93
C ALA A 64 2.57 -1.41 -8.05
N SER A 65 2.82 -0.13 -7.76
CA SER A 65 3.20 0.90 -8.74
C SER A 65 4.71 1.04 -8.97
N ILE A 66 5.55 0.28 -8.25
CA ILE A 66 7.01 0.35 -8.39
C ILE A 66 7.45 -0.50 -9.57
N MET A 67 8.33 0.05 -10.40
CA MET A 67 8.92 -0.66 -11.54
C MET A 67 10.16 -1.44 -11.10
N GLY A 68 10.22 -2.73 -11.44
CA GLY A 68 11.34 -3.60 -11.08
C GLY A 68 11.29 -4.15 -9.66
N PHE A 69 12.38 -4.70 -9.18
CA PHE A 69 12.56 -5.23 -7.82
C PHE A 69 11.54 -6.29 -7.38
N GLY A 70 10.93 -7.01 -8.34
CA GLY A 70 9.88 -7.99 -8.07
C GLY A 70 8.49 -7.38 -7.84
N CYS A 71 8.32 -6.07 -8.03
CA CYS A 71 7.06 -5.36 -7.98
C CYS A 71 6.32 -5.43 -9.33
N ALA A 72 5.00 -5.23 -9.32
CA ALA A 72 4.16 -5.42 -10.50
C ALA A 72 4.22 -4.28 -11.53
N GLY A 73 4.62 -3.07 -11.15
CA GLY A 73 4.71 -1.91 -12.06
C GLY A 73 3.35 -1.45 -12.60
N MET A 74 2.29 -1.58 -11.82
CA MET A 74 0.93 -1.25 -12.24
C MET A 74 0.74 0.25 -12.48
N GLY A 75 -0.06 0.59 -13.48
CA GLY A 75 -0.48 1.96 -13.77
C GLY A 75 -1.40 2.54 -12.69
N ALA A 76 -1.59 3.86 -12.72
CA ALA A 76 -2.35 4.58 -11.70
C ALA A 76 -3.83 4.14 -11.63
N VAL A 77 -4.46 3.82 -12.76
CA VAL A 77 -5.86 3.35 -12.78
C VAL A 77 -5.97 1.99 -12.12
N THR A 78 -5.11 1.04 -12.50
CA THR A 78 -5.05 -0.30 -11.88
C THR A 78 -4.81 -0.19 -10.38
N TYR A 79 -3.87 0.67 -9.95
CA TYR A 79 -3.59 0.92 -8.54
C TYR A 79 -4.80 1.48 -7.81
N GLY A 80 -5.52 2.44 -8.39
CA GLY A 80 -6.76 2.97 -7.82
C GLY A 80 -7.84 1.90 -7.64
N LEU A 81 -8.03 1.05 -8.65
CA LEU A 81 -9.03 -0.03 -8.63
C LEU A 81 -8.72 -1.07 -7.54
N LEU A 82 -7.47 -1.51 -7.43
CA LEU A 82 -7.10 -2.45 -6.37
C LEU A 82 -7.29 -1.86 -4.96
N LEU A 83 -6.95 -0.58 -4.77
CA LEU A 83 -7.17 0.09 -3.48
C LEU A 83 -8.66 0.23 -3.16
N GLN A 84 -9.50 0.49 -4.15
CA GLN A 84 -10.96 0.53 -3.99
C GLN A 84 -11.52 -0.80 -3.49
N GLU A 85 -11.08 -1.91 -4.06
CA GLU A 85 -11.53 -3.24 -3.64
C GLU A 85 -11.01 -3.61 -2.24
N LEU A 86 -9.78 -3.24 -1.91
CA LEU A 86 -9.25 -3.41 -0.56
C LEU A 86 -10.03 -2.58 0.47
N GLU A 87 -10.33 -1.31 0.14
CA GLU A 87 -11.13 -0.40 0.98
C GLU A 87 -12.54 -0.93 1.22
N TYR A 88 -13.16 -1.54 0.20
CA TYR A 88 -14.46 -2.21 0.34
C TYR A 88 -14.43 -3.32 1.39
N GLY A 89 -13.30 -4.01 1.52
CA GLY A 89 -13.10 -5.02 2.55
C GLY A 89 -12.84 -4.41 3.92
N ASP A 90 -11.83 -3.55 4.00
CA ASP A 90 -11.40 -2.91 5.25
C ASP A 90 -10.38 -1.80 4.99
N SER A 91 -10.59 -0.63 5.62
CA SER A 91 -9.68 0.52 5.52
C SER A 91 -8.29 0.23 6.09
N GLY A 92 -8.18 -0.61 7.11
CA GLY A 92 -6.89 -1.02 7.69
C GLY A 92 -6.09 -1.87 6.72
N LEU A 93 -6.74 -2.82 6.02
CA LEU A 93 -6.09 -3.64 5.00
C LEU A 93 -5.62 -2.78 3.82
N ARG A 94 -6.47 -1.88 3.32
CA ARG A 94 -6.08 -0.92 2.28
C ARG A 94 -4.93 -0.05 2.75
N SER A 95 -4.98 0.47 3.98
CA SER A 95 -3.92 1.30 4.56
C SER A 95 -2.60 0.55 4.66
N PHE A 96 -2.62 -0.72 5.08
CA PHE A 96 -1.43 -1.56 5.11
C PHE A 96 -0.76 -1.64 3.73
N VAL A 97 -1.52 -1.97 2.68
CA VAL A 97 -0.98 -2.07 1.31
C VAL A 97 -0.44 -0.73 0.82
N SER A 98 -1.17 0.37 1.06
CA SER A 98 -0.75 1.69 0.61
C SER A 98 0.47 2.20 1.38
N VAL A 99 0.56 2.00 2.69
CA VAL A 99 1.73 2.41 3.49
C VAL A 99 2.96 1.61 3.09
N GLN A 100 2.82 0.29 2.94
CA GLN A 100 3.91 -0.55 2.47
C GLN A 100 4.45 -0.07 1.12
N GLY A 101 3.58 0.12 0.12
CA GLY A 101 3.97 0.45 -1.25
C GLY A 101 4.30 1.92 -1.46
N SER A 102 3.35 2.82 -1.13
CA SER A 102 3.44 4.23 -1.51
C SER A 102 4.29 5.08 -0.57
N LEU A 103 4.48 4.66 0.69
CA LEU A 103 5.29 5.38 1.65
C LEU A 103 6.63 4.68 1.89
N ALA A 104 6.63 3.48 2.47
CA ALA A 104 7.88 2.83 2.88
C ALA A 104 8.73 2.39 1.68
N MET A 105 8.16 1.62 0.75
CA MET A 105 8.89 1.15 -0.44
C MET A 105 9.22 2.30 -1.39
N TYR A 106 8.28 3.23 -1.61
CA TYR A 106 8.49 4.33 -2.53
C TYR A 106 9.60 5.29 -2.05
N ALA A 107 9.73 5.54 -0.74
CA ALA A 107 10.82 6.34 -0.21
C ALA A 107 12.19 5.71 -0.51
N ILE A 108 12.31 4.38 -0.37
CA ILE A 108 13.54 3.65 -0.73
C ILE A 108 13.75 3.68 -2.26
N TYR A 109 12.69 3.46 -3.04
CA TYR A 109 12.76 3.47 -4.49
C TYR A 109 13.19 4.82 -5.06
N SER A 110 12.65 5.92 -4.54
CA SER A 110 12.89 7.27 -5.05
C SER A 110 14.22 7.88 -4.57
N ALA A 111 14.63 7.59 -3.34
CA ALA A 111 15.76 8.27 -2.69
C ALA A 111 16.90 7.35 -2.24
N GLY A 112 16.69 6.03 -2.25
CA GLY A 112 17.70 5.05 -1.86
C GLY A 112 18.80 4.88 -2.93
N THR A 113 20.00 4.43 -2.50
CA THR A 113 21.04 3.96 -3.42
C THR A 113 20.62 2.67 -4.09
N ASP A 114 21.24 2.29 -5.20
CA ASP A 114 20.91 1.04 -5.89
C ASP A 114 21.13 -0.19 -4.99
N GLU A 115 22.17 -0.17 -4.15
CA GLU A 115 22.41 -1.21 -3.14
C GLU A 115 21.27 -1.30 -2.12
N GLN A 116 20.75 -0.16 -1.66
CA GLN A 116 19.62 -0.13 -0.73
C GLN A 116 18.34 -0.63 -1.40
N LYS A 117 18.08 -0.24 -2.64
CA LYS A 117 16.91 -0.72 -3.41
C LYS A 117 16.95 -2.24 -3.58
N GLU A 118 18.08 -2.79 -4.04
CA GLU A 118 18.25 -4.24 -4.22
C GLU A 118 18.17 -5.02 -2.91
N ARG A 119 18.63 -4.44 -1.82
CA ARG A 119 18.59 -5.06 -0.50
C ARG A 119 17.18 -5.15 0.09
N PHE A 120 16.38 -4.09 -0.05
CA PHE A 120 15.12 -3.95 0.68
C PHE A 120 13.89 -4.25 -0.19
N LEU A 121 13.80 -3.67 -1.39
CA LEU A 121 12.57 -3.70 -2.17
C LEU A 121 12.11 -5.12 -2.54
N PRO A 122 12.97 -6.06 -2.98
CA PRO A 122 12.50 -7.41 -3.31
C PRO A 122 11.92 -8.16 -2.11
N ARG A 123 12.49 -7.97 -0.92
CA ARG A 123 11.99 -8.59 0.31
C ARG A 123 10.66 -7.97 0.75
N MET A 124 10.52 -6.66 0.57
CA MET A 124 9.29 -5.94 0.88
C MET A 124 8.17 -6.30 -0.09
N ALA A 125 8.47 -6.47 -1.37
CA ALA A 125 7.52 -6.91 -2.39
C ALA A 125 6.97 -8.33 -2.11
N ARG A 126 7.80 -9.22 -1.56
CA ARG A 126 7.37 -10.57 -1.15
C ARG A 126 6.71 -10.62 0.24
N GLY A 127 6.59 -9.48 0.94
CA GLY A 127 6.01 -9.43 2.28
C GLY A 127 6.91 -10.01 3.38
N GLU A 128 8.19 -10.29 3.09
CA GLU A 128 9.19 -10.77 4.04
C GLU A 128 9.72 -9.66 4.97
N ALA A 129 9.57 -8.41 4.53
CA ALA A 129 9.91 -7.23 5.30
C ALA A 129 8.77 -6.21 5.20
N ILE A 130 8.31 -5.75 6.34
CA ILE A 130 7.26 -4.73 6.44
C ILE A 130 7.90 -3.42 6.87
N GLY A 131 7.60 -2.38 6.09
CA GLY A 131 8.05 -1.02 6.36
C GLY A 131 7.04 -0.22 7.16
N SER A 132 7.53 0.80 7.85
CA SER A 132 6.71 1.83 8.49
C SER A 132 7.26 3.21 8.15
N PHE A 133 6.45 4.24 8.30
CA PHE A 133 6.80 5.60 7.97
C PHE A 133 6.58 6.52 9.17
N GLY A 134 7.67 6.87 9.85
CA GLY A 134 7.65 7.81 10.98
C GLY A 134 7.82 9.24 10.49
N LEU A 135 6.72 9.98 10.28
CA LEU A 135 6.74 11.35 9.78
C LEU A 135 6.45 12.37 10.90
N THR A 136 5.31 12.23 11.55
CA THR A 136 4.77 13.19 12.51
C THR A 136 5.66 13.34 13.74
N GLU A 137 5.83 14.57 14.19
CA GLU A 137 6.47 14.93 15.46
C GLU A 137 5.46 15.64 16.38
N PRO A 138 5.71 15.74 17.68
CA PRO A 138 4.78 16.38 18.61
C PRO A 138 4.33 17.79 18.18
N ASP A 139 5.24 18.57 17.58
CA ASP A 139 4.98 19.96 17.14
C ASP A 139 4.85 20.08 15.59
N SER A 140 4.88 18.97 14.86
CA SER A 140 4.97 18.98 13.39
C SER A 140 4.14 17.84 12.79
N GLY A 141 2.88 18.10 12.51
CA GLY A 141 1.95 17.20 11.85
C GLY A 141 1.68 17.63 10.40
N SER A 142 0.73 18.57 10.22
CA SER A 142 0.32 19.05 8.88
C SER A 142 1.42 19.84 8.16
N ASP A 143 2.40 20.35 8.89
CA ASP A 143 3.60 20.96 8.32
C ASP A 143 4.85 20.10 8.61
N PRO A 144 5.15 19.08 7.77
CA PRO A 144 6.34 18.25 7.94
C PRO A 144 7.64 19.02 7.65
N GLY A 145 7.56 20.19 7.00
CA GLY A 145 8.72 21.07 6.77
C GLY A 145 9.30 21.64 8.06
N SER A 146 8.51 21.70 9.15
CA SER A 146 8.93 22.19 10.45
C SER A 146 9.52 21.11 11.39
N MET A 147 9.73 19.89 10.90
CA MET A 147 10.32 18.78 11.69
C MET A 147 11.65 19.16 12.32
N LYS A 148 11.84 18.74 13.58
CA LYS A 148 13.04 19.01 14.38
C LYS A 148 14.02 17.83 14.44
N THR A 149 13.57 16.62 14.10
CA THR A 149 14.45 15.43 14.02
C THR A 149 15.59 15.68 13.04
N ARG A 150 16.80 15.37 13.47
CA ARG A 150 18.02 15.60 12.72
C ARG A 150 18.83 14.32 12.57
N ALA A 151 19.48 14.19 11.41
CA ALA A 151 20.48 13.18 11.15
C ALA A 151 21.86 13.86 11.07
N ARG A 152 22.75 13.59 12.00
CA ARG A 152 24.14 14.08 12.00
C ARG A 152 25.06 12.96 11.54
N ARG A 153 25.90 13.26 10.55
CA ARG A 153 26.89 12.29 10.10
C ARG A 153 27.97 12.05 11.17
N ASP A 154 28.33 10.79 11.38
CA ASP A 154 29.36 10.36 12.31
C ASP A 154 30.21 9.25 11.67
N GLY A 155 31.31 9.65 11.04
CA GLY A 155 32.12 8.75 10.20
C GLY A 155 31.33 8.22 9.02
N THR A 156 31.14 6.91 8.95
CA THR A 156 30.32 6.19 7.94
C THR A 156 28.84 6.11 8.30
N ASP A 157 28.47 6.43 9.54
CA ASP A 157 27.13 6.27 10.08
C ASP A 157 26.39 7.61 10.22
N TYR A 158 25.13 7.55 10.64
CA TYR A 158 24.32 8.70 11.01
C TYR A 158 23.75 8.52 12.40
N VAL A 159 23.88 9.55 13.22
CA VAL A 159 23.21 9.65 14.52
C VAL A 159 21.91 10.41 14.34
N LEU A 160 20.79 9.73 14.63
CA LEU A 160 19.46 10.33 14.62
C LEU A 160 19.10 10.85 15.99
N SER A 161 18.59 12.10 16.05
CA SER A 161 18.14 12.74 17.29
C SER A 161 16.80 13.44 17.03
N GLY A 162 15.78 13.10 17.80
CA GLY A 162 14.42 13.64 17.70
C GLY A 162 13.39 12.70 18.29
N THR A 163 12.12 13.10 18.17
CA THR A 163 10.96 12.32 18.64
C THR A 163 9.94 12.21 17.52
N LYS A 164 9.43 11.01 17.27
CA LYS A 164 8.32 10.73 16.36
C LYS A 164 7.09 10.26 17.13
N MET A 165 5.90 10.59 16.61
CA MET A 165 4.62 10.17 17.19
C MET A 165 4.22 8.79 16.69
#